data_6ff67cd21904d0f44046f7c18b70e32a
#
_entry.id   6ff67cd21904d0f44046f7c18b70e32a
#
_cell.length_a   1.000
_cell.length_b   1.000
_cell.length_c   1.000
_cell.angle_alpha   90.00
_cell.angle_beta   90.00
_cell.angle_gamma   90.00
#
_symmetry.space_group_name_H-M   'P 1'
#
loop_
_entity.id
_entity.type
_entity.pdbx_description
1 polymer ?
#
loop_
_entity_poly.entity_id
_entity_poly.type
_entity_poly.pdbx_seq_one_letter_code
_entity_poly.pdbx_strand_id
1 'polypeptide(L)'
;FVHYRPRTAVLNNLEFDHADIFPDLAAIERQFQHLLRTVPAAGRVVSNGLEEALARVLHQGCWSQVRSFGSAVSDFTARGPHHAFAVLHAGQVVGQVQWGLSGEHNQLNALAAIAAAEHVGVPPATACAALADFQNVRRRMELRGTVAGIALYDDFAHHPTAIRTTLDGLRQQIGQQKRILAVFEPRSNTMKLGTMKAQLPWALKEADLAFCHTAGLDWDAAQALEPLGA
;
A
#
# COMPACT_ATOMS: atom_id res chain seq x y z
N PHE A 1 10.60 -10.89 -11.68
CA PHE A 1 10.84 -9.45 -11.94
C PHE A 1 11.86 -9.23 -13.05
N VAL A 2 12.97 -9.97 -13.09
CA VAL A 2 14.13 -9.71 -13.96
C VAL A 2 13.85 -9.67 -15.46
N HIS A 3 12.76 -10.29 -15.88
CA HIS A 3 12.37 -10.34 -17.30
C HIS A 3 11.74 -9.05 -17.83
N TYR A 4 11.25 -8.17 -16.94
CA TYR A 4 10.59 -6.92 -17.33
C TYR A 4 11.57 -5.84 -17.81
N ARG A 5 12.79 -5.80 -17.29
CA ARG A 5 13.85 -4.83 -17.64
C ARG A 5 13.33 -3.39 -17.69
N PRO A 6 12.72 -2.87 -16.60
CA PRO A 6 12.07 -1.57 -16.63
C PRO A 6 13.08 -0.44 -16.77
N ARG A 7 12.69 0.63 -17.46
CA ARG A 7 13.40 1.91 -17.42
C ARG A 7 13.01 2.75 -16.21
N THR A 8 11.78 2.56 -15.72
CA THR A 8 11.30 3.16 -14.49
C THR A 8 10.76 2.03 -13.61
N ALA A 9 11.35 1.82 -12.45
CA ALA A 9 10.87 0.87 -11.46
C ALA A 9 10.31 1.62 -10.26
N VAL A 10 9.09 1.27 -9.82
CA VAL A 10 8.47 1.82 -8.61
C VAL A 10 8.49 0.76 -7.53
N LEU A 11 9.05 1.11 -6.36
CA LEU A 11 9.14 0.27 -5.18
C LEU A 11 8.30 0.91 -4.07
N ASN A 12 7.06 0.43 -3.89
CA ASN A 12 6.12 1.00 -2.94
C ASN A 12 6.32 0.52 -1.51
N ASN A 13 6.42 -0.80 -1.34
CA ASN A 13 6.66 -1.46 -0.05
C ASN A 13 7.38 -2.79 -0.28
N LEU A 14 7.99 -3.29 0.77
CA LEU A 14 8.62 -4.60 0.79
C LEU A 14 8.46 -5.19 2.18
N GLU A 15 7.60 -6.17 2.30
CA GLU A 15 7.34 -6.89 3.54
C GLU A 15 7.29 -8.40 3.28
N PHE A 16 7.31 -9.19 4.36
CA PHE A 16 7.29 -10.64 4.23
C PHE A 16 5.90 -11.09 3.78
N ASP A 17 5.84 -11.73 2.63
CA ASP A 17 4.67 -12.40 2.08
C ASP A 17 5.12 -13.60 1.25
N HIS A 18 4.18 -14.36 0.69
CA HIS A 18 4.48 -15.56 -0.09
C HIS A 18 5.34 -16.57 0.69
N ALA A 19 4.93 -16.85 1.94
CA ALA A 19 5.63 -17.78 2.83
C ALA A 19 5.72 -19.22 2.29
N ASP A 20 4.93 -19.54 1.27
CA ASP A 20 4.99 -20.79 0.50
C ASP A 20 6.20 -20.86 -0.46
N ILE A 21 6.79 -19.72 -0.81
CA ILE A 21 7.90 -19.62 -1.77
C ILE A 21 9.17 -19.07 -1.12
N PHE A 22 9.03 -18.09 -0.22
CA PHE A 22 10.14 -17.42 0.42
C PHE A 22 10.25 -17.80 1.89
N PRO A 23 11.43 -18.21 2.37
CA PRO A 23 11.62 -18.57 3.77
C PRO A 23 11.63 -17.35 4.71
N ASP A 24 12.07 -16.19 4.21
CA ASP A 24 12.25 -14.97 5.00
C ASP A 24 12.22 -13.70 4.13
N LEU A 25 12.18 -12.54 4.78
CA LEU A 25 12.22 -11.24 4.13
C LEU A 25 13.52 -11.02 3.32
N ALA A 26 14.65 -11.53 3.80
CA ALA A 26 15.92 -11.39 3.11
C ALA A 26 15.92 -12.10 1.75
N ALA A 27 15.18 -13.21 1.61
CA ALA A 27 15.00 -13.87 0.33
C ALA A 27 14.22 -12.99 -0.66
N ILE A 28 13.22 -12.24 -0.19
CA ILE A 28 12.46 -11.28 -1.01
C ILE A 28 13.36 -10.07 -1.35
N GLU A 29 14.11 -9.52 -0.39
CA GLU A 29 15.06 -8.42 -0.63
C GLU A 29 16.06 -8.77 -1.75
N ARG A 30 16.56 -10.02 -1.78
CA ARG A 30 17.42 -10.49 -2.89
C ARG A 30 16.74 -10.43 -4.25
N GLN A 31 15.43 -10.73 -4.33
CA GLN A 31 14.69 -10.63 -5.60
C GLN A 31 14.54 -9.16 -6.05
N PHE A 32 14.30 -8.26 -5.10
CA PHE A 32 14.27 -6.82 -5.39
C PHE A 32 15.65 -6.32 -5.84
N GLN A 33 16.74 -6.81 -5.23
CA GLN A 33 18.10 -6.50 -5.67
C GLN A 33 18.36 -7.00 -7.11
N HIS A 34 17.86 -8.18 -7.47
CA HIS A 34 17.94 -8.67 -8.84
C HIS A 34 17.17 -7.77 -9.81
N LEU A 35 15.99 -7.26 -9.41
CA LEU A 35 15.22 -6.29 -10.21
C LEU A 35 16.04 -5.01 -10.43
N LEU A 36 16.64 -4.43 -9.38
CA LEU A 36 17.43 -3.20 -9.49
C LEU A 36 18.57 -3.34 -10.49
N ARG A 37 19.22 -4.49 -10.56
CA ARG A 37 20.29 -4.77 -11.55
C ARG A 37 19.79 -4.78 -13.00
N THR A 38 18.49 -4.91 -13.23
CA THR A 38 17.92 -4.88 -14.59
C THR A 38 17.54 -3.48 -15.05
N VAL A 39 17.48 -2.52 -14.12
CA VAL A 39 17.22 -1.11 -14.44
C VAL A 39 18.51 -0.51 -15.03
N PRO A 40 18.48 0.08 -16.25
CA PRO A 40 19.69 0.64 -16.86
C PRO A 40 20.18 1.89 -16.11
N ALA A 41 21.45 2.26 -16.26
CA ALA A 41 22.03 3.44 -15.61
C ALA A 41 21.26 4.73 -15.94
N ALA A 42 20.72 4.85 -17.16
CA ALA A 42 19.85 5.97 -17.56
C ALA A 42 18.38 5.79 -17.12
N GLY A 43 18.07 4.75 -16.38
CA GLY A 43 16.74 4.50 -15.82
C GLY A 43 16.57 5.17 -14.46
N ARG A 44 15.39 4.97 -13.88
CA ARG A 44 15.03 5.53 -12.57
C ARG A 44 14.39 4.49 -11.67
N VAL A 45 14.78 4.51 -10.42
CA VAL A 45 14.09 3.80 -9.34
C VAL A 45 13.34 4.83 -8.49
N VAL A 46 12.03 4.67 -8.38
CA VAL A 46 11.16 5.46 -7.51
C VAL A 46 10.89 4.64 -6.26
N SER A 47 11.37 5.09 -5.09
CA SER A 47 11.35 4.29 -3.87
C SER A 47 10.66 5.00 -2.72
N ASN A 48 9.84 4.25 -1.98
CA ASN A 48 9.24 4.72 -0.75
C ASN A 48 10.34 4.92 0.33
N GLY A 49 10.51 6.16 0.78
CA GLY A 49 11.51 6.53 1.78
C GLY A 49 11.11 6.18 3.22
N LEU A 50 9.90 5.64 3.45
CA LEU A 50 9.44 5.16 4.75
C LEU A 50 9.79 3.66 4.98
N GLU A 51 10.22 2.96 3.92
CA GLU A 51 10.41 1.51 3.94
C GLU A 51 11.86 1.12 4.19
N GLU A 52 12.18 0.69 5.40
CA GLU A 52 13.54 0.26 5.77
C GLU A 52 14.05 -0.92 4.92
N ALA A 53 13.17 -1.86 4.57
CA ALA A 53 13.53 -2.99 3.72
C ALA A 53 13.99 -2.52 2.33
N LEU A 54 13.31 -1.52 1.75
CA LEU A 54 13.73 -0.93 0.48
C LEU A 54 15.05 -0.15 0.62
N ALA A 55 15.26 0.55 1.73
CA ALA A 55 16.54 1.22 2.01
C ALA A 55 17.69 0.20 2.05
N ARG A 56 17.52 -0.96 2.71
CA ARG A 56 18.52 -2.04 2.71
C ARG A 56 18.80 -2.57 1.30
N VAL A 57 17.75 -2.77 0.50
CA VAL A 57 17.90 -3.23 -0.89
C VAL A 57 18.69 -2.22 -1.73
N LEU A 58 18.39 -0.93 -1.62
CA LEU A 58 19.11 0.13 -2.33
C LEU A 58 20.56 0.24 -1.89
N HIS A 59 20.85 0.05 -0.59
CA HIS A 59 22.19 0.10 -0.03
C HIS A 59 23.11 -1.04 -0.53
N GLN A 60 22.55 -2.18 -0.94
CA GLN A 60 23.28 -3.27 -1.57
C GLN A 60 23.83 -2.92 -2.97
N GLY A 61 23.38 -1.79 -3.54
CA GLY A 61 23.83 -1.23 -4.80
C GLY A 61 22.68 -0.92 -5.75
N CYS A 62 22.64 0.33 -6.21
CA CYS A 62 21.74 0.81 -7.25
C CYS A 62 22.55 1.69 -8.19
N TRP A 63 22.54 1.36 -9.48
CA TRP A 63 23.33 2.07 -10.52
C TRP A 63 22.48 3.07 -11.30
N SER A 64 21.17 3.10 -11.05
CA SER A 64 20.21 4.01 -11.66
C SER A 64 19.96 5.20 -10.74
N GLN A 65 19.43 6.29 -11.29
CA GLN A 65 18.98 7.40 -10.47
C GLN A 65 17.83 6.96 -9.53
N VAL A 66 17.94 7.29 -8.25
CA VAL A 66 16.89 7.06 -7.27
C VAL A 66 16.11 8.35 -7.04
N ARG A 67 14.78 8.25 -7.02
CA ARG A 67 13.85 9.27 -6.53
C ARG A 67 13.08 8.69 -5.37
N SER A 68 13.13 9.34 -4.23
CA SER A 68 12.42 8.93 -3.03
C SER A 68 11.07 9.65 -2.89
N PHE A 69 10.12 9.02 -2.22
CA PHE A 69 8.85 9.64 -1.85
C PHE A 69 8.41 9.22 -0.44
N GLY A 70 7.55 10.04 0.17
CA GLY A 70 6.79 9.71 1.38
C GLY A 70 7.41 10.23 2.67
N SER A 71 8.69 9.98 2.94
CA SER A 71 9.35 10.48 4.16
C SER A 71 9.63 11.99 4.09
N ALA A 72 9.80 12.64 5.23
CA ALA A 72 10.04 14.08 5.31
C ALA A 72 11.29 14.57 4.55
N VAL A 73 12.25 13.68 4.31
CA VAL A 73 13.51 13.98 3.59
C VAL A 73 13.49 13.48 2.15
N SER A 74 12.37 12.95 1.68
CA SER A 74 12.21 12.44 0.32
C SER A 74 12.13 13.55 -0.71
N ASP A 75 12.47 13.21 -1.98
CA ASP A 75 12.33 14.12 -3.13
C ASP A 75 10.89 14.58 -3.34
N PHE A 76 9.93 13.64 -3.20
CA PHE A 76 8.50 13.92 -3.28
C PHE A 76 7.82 13.71 -1.95
N THR A 77 7.13 14.74 -1.46
CA THR A 77 6.38 14.71 -0.20
C THR A 77 4.96 15.25 -0.39
N ALA A 78 4.08 14.96 0.57
CA ALA A 78 2.72 15.47 0.58
C ALA A 78 2.47 16.32 1.83
N ARG A 79 1.61 17.33 1.72
CA ARG A 79 1.15 18.14 2.83
C ARG A 79 -0.35 18.39 2.72
N GLY A 80 -1.10 17.91 3.68
CA GLY A 80 -2.56 17.98 3.74
C GLY A 80 -3.22 16.62 3.93
N PRO A 81 -4.55 16.57 4.05
CA PRO A 81 -5.29 15.33 4.22
C PRO A 81 -5.21 14.45 2.95
N HIS A 82 -5.36 13.14 3.12
CA HIS A 82 -5.12 12.16 2.06
C HIS A 82 -6.00 12.32 0.81
N HIS A 83 -7.15 12.96 0.91
CA HIS A 83 -8.04 13.24 -0.20
C HIS A 83 -7.83 14.61 -0.88
N ALA A 84 -7.05 15.51 -0.23
CA ALA A 84 -6.78 16.87 -0.74
C ALA A 84 -5.43 17.37 -0.20
N PHE A 85 -4.37 17.25 -0.98
CA PHE A 85 -3.01 17.55 -0.54
C PHE A 85 -2.17 18.27 -1.59
N ALA A 86 -1.26 19.10 -1.11
CA ALA A 86 -0.20 19.66 -1.93
C ALA A 86 0.92 18.63 -2.09
N VAL A 87 1.42 18.51 -3.32
CA VAL A 87 2.63 17.73 -3.65
C VAL A 87 3.81 18.66 -3.68
N LEU A 88 4.86 18.29 -2.95
CA LEU A 88 6.12 19.03 -2.94
C LEU A 88 7.21 18.19 -3.62
N HIS A 89 8.02 18.85 -4.43
CA HIS A 89 9.27 18.29 -4.98
C HIS A 89 10.43 19.15 -4.52
N ALA A 90 11.40 18.54 -3.85
CA ALA A 90 12.53 19.23 -3.22
C ALA A 90 12.08 20.42 -2.33
N GLY A 91 11.01 20.23 -1.56
CA GLY A 91 10.44 21.23 -0.65
C GLY A 91 9.56 22.32 -1.30
N GLN A 92 9.48 22.38 -2.63
CA GLN A 92 8.64 23.34 -3.34
C GLN A 92 7.33 22.72 -3.78
N VAL A 93 6.20 23.41 -3.62
CA VAL A 93 4.89 22.95 -4.08
C VAL A 93 4.89 22.92 -5.60
N VAL A 94 4.62 21.76 -6.19
CA VAL A 94 4.60 21.51 -7.63
C VAL A 94 3.21 21.23 -8.17
N GLY A 95 2.22 20.99 -7.29
CA GLY A 95 0.83 20.77 -7.68
C GLY A 95 -0.02 20.40 -6.49
N GLN A 96 -1.31 20.20 -6.77
CA GLN A 96 -2.29 19.75 -5.79
C GLN A 96 -3.05 18.54 -6.34
N VAL A 97 -3.35 17.60 -5.46
CA VAL A 97 -4.21 16.44 -5.75
C VAL A 97 -5.47 16.59 -4.92
N GLN A 98 -6.62 16.47 -5.58
CA GLN A 98 -7.92 16.40 -4.93
C GLN A 98 -8.73 15.30 -5.62
N TRP A 99 -9.06 14.25 -4.87
CA TRP A 99 -9.69 13.04 -5.39
C TRP A 99 -10.63 12.38 -4.38
N GLY A 100 -11.34 11.33 -4.79
CA GLY A 100 -12.25 10.59 -3.92
C GLY A 100 -11.58 9.49 -3.08
N LEU A 101 -10.24 9.31 -3.17
CA LEU A 101 -9.55 8.25 -2.44
C LEU A 101 -9.17 8.71 -1.03
N SER A 102 -9.12 7.77 -0.10
CA SER A 102 -8.72 7.98 1.29
C SER A 102 -7.55 7.08 1.68
N GLY A 103 -6.92 7.39 2.81
CA GLY A 103 -5.81 6.62 3.38
C GLY A 103 -4.43 7.05 2.89
N GLU A 104 -3.46 6.98 3.81
CA GLU A 104 -2.07 7.35 3.56
C GLU A 104 -1.45 6.56 2.40
N HIS A 105 -1.78 5.27 2.29
CA HIS A 105 -1.28 4.41 1.21
C HIS A 105 -1.64 4.94 -0.18
N ASN A 106 -2.84 5.53 -0.37
CA ASN A 106 -3.22 6.13 -1.64
C ASN A 106 -2.46 7.43 -1.89
N GLN A 107 -2.24 8.26 -0.86
CA GLN A 107 -1.39 9.43 -0.97
C GLN A 107 0.05 9.07 -1.39
N LEU A 108 0.63 8.02 -0.78
CA LEU A 108 1.94 7.49 -1.17
C LEU A 108 1.95 6.95 -2.60
N ASN A 109 0.90 6.24 -3.01
CA ASN A 109 0.75 5.77 -4.40
C ASN A 109 0.69 6.93 -5.40
N ALA A 110 0.04 8.04 -5.04
CA ALA A 110 0.04 9.25 -5.88
C ALA A 110 1.44 9.83 -6.03
N LEU A 111 2.19 9.99 -4.94
CA LEU A 111 3.58 10.48 -4.99
C LEU A 111 4.46 9.59 -5.87
N ALA A 112 4.33 8.28 -5.74
CA ALA A 112 5.04 7.29 -6.55
C ALA A 112 4.70 7.44 -8.04
N ALA A 113 3.41 7.58 -8.38
CA ALA A 113 2.95 7.74 -9.75
C ALA A 113 3.44 9.05 -10.37
N ILE A 114 3.40 10.17 -9.61
CA ILE A 114 3.89 11.48 -10.06
C ILE A 114 5.40 11.43 -10.31
N ALA A 115 6.19 10.82 -9.38
CA ALA A 115 7.64 10.67 -9.54
C ALA A 115 8.01 9.78 -10.73
N ALA A 116 7.21 8.74 -11.01
CA ALA A 116 7.40 7.88 -12.18
C ALA A 116 7.05 8.62 -13.49
N ALA A 117 5.95 9.38 -13.50
CA ALA A 117 5.51 10.18 -14.64
C ALA A 117 6.53 11.28 -15.00
N GLU A 118 7.15 11.92 -13.98
CA GLU A 118 8.22 12.89 -14.20
C GLU A 118 9.38 12.30 -15.01
N HIS A 119 9.76 11.05 -14.75
CA HIS A 119 10.86 10.39 -15.46
C HIS A 119 10.61 10.23 -16.96
N VAL A 120 9.35 10.14 -17.38
CA VAL A 120 8.97 10.04 -18.80
C VAL A 120 8.56 11.37 -19.40
N GLY A 121 8.86 12.49 -18.72
CA GLY A 121 8.69 13.84 -19.24
C GLY A 121 7.33 14.49 -18.94
N VAL A 122 6.50 13.89 -18.08
CA VAL A 122 5.24 14.51 -17.65
C VAL A 122 5.54 15.48 -16.50
N PRO A 123 5.25 16.78 -16.63
CA PRO A 123 5.45 17.71 -15.53
C PRO A 123 4.64 17.30 -14.28
N PRO A 124 5.21 17.42 -13.06
CA PRO A 124 4.52 17.05 -11.83
C PRO A 124 3.15 17.72 -11.65
N ALA A 125 3.01 19.00 -12.05
CA ALA A 125 1.74 19.71 -12.01
C ALA A 125 0.66 19.05 -12.90
N THR A 126 1.04 18.60 -14.09
CA THR A 126 0.15 17.86 -15.00
C THR A 126 -0.24 16.51 -14.42
N ALA A 127 0.71 15.78 -13.85
CA ALA A 127 0.45 14.50 -13.19
C ALA A 127 -0.49 14.67 -12.00
N CYS A 128 -0.30 15.71 -11.17
CA CYS A 128 -1.20 16.03 -10.06
C CYS A 128 -2.64 16.30 -10.54
N ALA A 129 -2.79 17.12 -11.58
CA ALA A 129 -4.11 17.45 -12.14
C ALA A 129 -4.83 16.21 -12.69
N ALA A 130 -4.09 15.32 -13.38
CA ALA A 130 -4.66 14.10 -13.94
C ALA A 130 -5.19 13.12 -12.88
N LEU A 131 -4.68 13.15 -11.65
CA LEU A 131 -5.16 12.30 -10.56
C LEU A 131 -6.54 12.69 -10.04
N ALA A 132 -7.03 13.92 -10.33
CA ALA A 132 -8.40 14.33 -9.98
C ALA A 132 -9.46 13.47 -10.69
N ASP A 133 -9.16 13.02 -11.91
CA ASP A 133 -10.05 12.19 -12.74
C ASP A 133 -9.78 10.67 -12.57
N PHE A 134 -8.87 10.29 -11.67
CA PHE A 134 -8.49 8.91 -11.49
C PHE A 134 -9.65 8.10 -10.90
N GLN A 135 -10.11 7.11 -11.64
CA GLN A 135 -11.09 6.14 -11.17
C GLN A 135 -10.39 4.97 -10.50
N ASN A 136 -10.81 4.67 -9.27
CA ASN A 136 -10.17 3.60 -8.49
C ASN A 136 -10.28 2.24 -9.18
N VAL A 137 -9.35 1.36 -8.85
CA VAL A 137 -9.29 -0.01 -9.33
C VAL A 137 -10.40 -0.84 -8.66
N ARG A 138 -10.96 -1.80 -9.39
CA ARG A 138 -11.94 -2.76 -8.83
C ARG A 138 -11.39 -3.43 -7.58
N ARG A 139 -12.27 -3.66 -6.60
CA ARG A 139 -11.92 -4.31 -5.34
C ARG A 139 -10.84 -3.55 -4.55
N ARG A 140 -10.81 -2.22 -4.65
CA ARG A 140 -10.02 -1.33 -3.79
C ARG A 140 -10.98 -0.32 -3.16
N MET A 141 -11.56 -0.68 -2.01
CA MET A 141 -12.65 0.06 -1.36
C MET A 141 -13.80 0.38 -2.35
N GLU A 142 -14.10 -0.57 -3.22
CA GLU A 142 -15.17 -0.43 -4.22
C GLU A 142 -16.54 -0.43 -3.54
N LEU A 143 -17.28 0.66 -3.62
CA LEU A 143 -18.65 0.72 -3.11
C LEU A 143 -19.55 -0.16 -4.00
N ARG A 144 -20.02 -1.28 -3.45
CA ARG A 144 -20.92 -2.24 -4.15
C ARG A 144 -22.38 -1.82 -4.07
N GLY A 145 -22.73 -1.00 -3.09
CA GLY A 145 -24.08 -0.49 -2.91
C GLY A 145 -24.37 -0.05 -1.48
N THR A 146 -25.56 0.48 -1.28
CA THR A 146 -26.06 0.86 0.05
C THR A 146 -27.46 0.27 0.24
N VAL A 147 -27.65 -0.49 1.31
CA VAL A 147 -28.92 -1.13 1.65
C VAL A 147 -29.29 -0.77 3.09
N ALA A 148 -30.47 -0.22 3.30
CA ALA A 148 -30.97 0.22 4.60
C ALA A 148 -29.97 1.13 5.37
N GLY A 149 -29.26 2.01 4.65
CA GLY A 149 -28.28 2.91 5.22
C GLY A 149 -26.90 2.27 5.49
N ILE A 150 -26.71 1.00 5.18
CA ILE A 150 -25.44 0.27 5.32
C ILE A 150 -24.72 0.29 3.97
N ALA A 151 -23.56 0.92 3.91
CA ALA A 151 -22.67 0.91 2.73
C ALA A 151 -21.83 -0.37 2.73
N LEU A 152 -21.85 -1.09 1.59
CA LEU A 152 -21.08 -2.31 1.37
C LEU A 152 -19.88 -2.01 0.48
N TYR A 153 -18.67 -2.25 0.98
CA TYR A 153 -17.41 -2.10 0.25
C TYR A 153 -16.77 -3.46 -0.04
N ASP A 154 -16.20 -3.61 -1.22
CA ASP A 154 -15.37 -4.76 -1.61
C ASP A 154 -13.90 -4.32 -1.72
N ASP A 155 -13.03 -4.99 -0.97
CA ASP A 155 -11.60 -4.74 -0.98
C ASP A 155 -10.83 -6.05 -1.18
N PHE A 156 -9.68 -5.97 -1.84
CA PHE A 156 -8.82 -7.14 -2.11
C PHE A 156 -7.74 -7.34 -1.03
N ALA A 157 -7.75 -6.57 0.04
CA ALA A 157 -6.78 -6.71 1.13
C ALA A 157 -6.77 -8.14 1.67
N HIS A 158 -5.62 -8.79 1.62
CA HIS A 158 -5.41 -10.19 2.04
C HIS A 158 -4.12 -10.38 2.84
N HIS A 159 -3.43 -9.29 3.16
CA HIS A 159 -2.26 -9.23 4.05
C HIS A 159 -2.61 -8.32 5.23
N PRO A 160 -2.12 -8.60 6.46
CA PRO A 160 -2.47 -7.80 7.64
C PRO A 160 -2.24 -6.29 7.46
N THR A 161 -1.11 -5.89 6.88
CA THR A 161 -0.82 -4.48 6.58
C THR A 161 -1.86 -3.87 5.63
N ALA A 162 -2.26 -4.60 4.59
CA ALA A 162 -3.26 -4.13 3.64
C ALA A 162 -4.65 -4.00 4.31
N ILE A 163 -5.05 -4.96 5.15
CA ILE A 163 -6.29 -4.89 5.95
C ILE A 163 -6.24 -3.66 6.86
N ARG A 164 -5.13 -3.47 7.57
CA ARG A 164 -4.92 -2.33 8.46
C ARG A 164 -5.07 -1.01 7.74
N THR A 165 -4.35 -0.78 6.65
CA THR A 165 -4.37 0.49 5.91
C THR A 165 -5.73 0.77 5.28
N THR A 166 -6.45 -0.27 4.84
CA THR A 166 -7.82 -0.16 4.33
C THR A 166 -8.79 0.29 5.41
N LEU A 167 -8.76 -0.34 6.58
CA LEU A 167 -9.64 0.00 7.70
C LEU A 167 -9.31 1.38 8.29
N ASP A 168 -8.04 1.73 8.43
CA ASP A 168 -7.60 3.06 8.86
C ASP A 168 -8.11 4.15 7.90
N GLY A 169 -7.97 3.94 6.60
CA GLY A 169 -8.47 4.86 5.57
C GLY A 169 -9.99 5.03 5.63
N LEU A 170 -10.73 3.94 5.80
CA LEU A 170 -12.18 3.99 5.96
C LEU A 170 -12.58 4.71 7.25
N ARG A 171 -11.92 4.40 8.38
CA ARG A 171 -12.18 5.04 9.67
C ARG A 171 -11.96 6.56 9.61
N GLN A 172 -10.89 7.00 8.96
CA GLN A 172 -10.63 8.44 8.75
C GLN A 172 -11.73 9.10 7.91
N GLN A 173 -12.26 8.39 6.91
CA GLN A 173 -13.30 8.91 6.02
C GLN A 173 -14.66 9.03 6.70
N ILE A 174 -15.07 8.02 7.49
CA ILE A 174 -16.41 7.95 8.08
C ILE A 174 -16.49 8.49 9.52
N GLY A 175 -15.34 8.71 10.17
CA GLY A 175 -15.23 9.15 11.57
C GLY A 175 -15.54 8.05 12.59
N GLN A 176 -15.52 8.40 13.87
CA GLN A 176 -15.68 7.46 14.99
C GLN A 176 -17.15 7.10 15.30
N GLN A 177 -18.11 7.83 14.74
CA GLN A 177 -19.54 7.64 15.05
C GLN A 177 -20.20 6.48 14.26
N LYS A 178 -19.62 6.09 13.15
CA LYS A 178 -20.11 5.00 12.32
C LYS A 178 -19.36 3.72 12.61
N ARG A 179 -20.10 2.61 12.63
CA ARG A 179 -19.49 1.28 12.84
C ARG A 179 -18.92 0.72 11.54
N ILE A 180 -17.80 0.03 11.69
CA ILE A 180 -17.17 -0.77 10.64
C ILE A 180 -17.33 -2.25 11.00
N LEU A 181 -17.99 -3.01 10.13
CA LEU A 181 -18.10 -4.45 10.22
C LEU A 181 -17.16 -5.04 9.16
N ALA A 182 -16.04 -5.63 9.61
CA ALA A 182 -15.07 -6.26 8.73
C ALA A 182 -15.43 -7.74 8.53
N VAL A 183 -15.69 -8.14 7.29
CA VAL A 183 -15.89 -9.54 6.91
C VAL A 183 -14.70 -9.95 6.04
N PHE A 184 -13.95 -10.97 6.43
CA PHE A 184 -12.76 -11.37 5.70
C PHE A 184 -12.56 -12.89 5.63
N GLU A 185 -11.86 -13.32 4.60
CA GLU A 185 -11.45 -14.71 4.38
C GLU A 185 -9.91 -14.75 4.26
N PRO A 186 -9.21 -15.46 5.13
CA PRO A 186 -7.76 -15.72 5.02
C PRO A 186 -7.47 -16.68 3.85
N ARG A 187 -7.51 -16.17 2.61
CA ARG A 187 -7.53 -17.02 1.40
C ARG A 187 -6.15 -17.23 0.77
N SER A 188 -5.22 -16.27 0.94
CA SER A 188 -3.87 -16.42 0.37
C SER A 188 -3.11 -17.56 1.06
N ASN A 189 -2.12 -18.15 0.37
CA ASN A 189 -1.32 -19.23 0.95
C ASN A 189 -0.69 -18.82 2.28
N THR A 190 -0.08 -17.64 2.35
CA THR A 190 0.49 -17.08 3.58
C THR A 190 -0.53 -17.00 4.73
N MET A 191 -1.74 -16.54 4.43
CA MET A 191 -2.81 -16.43 5.42
C MET A 191 -3.34 -17.79 5.87
N LYS A 192 -3.51 -18.75 4.94
CA LYS A 192 -3.95 -20.13 5.26
C LYS A 192 -2.95 -20.85 6.14
N LEU A 193 -1.65 -20.68 5.90
CA LEU A 193 -0.57 -21.24 6.73
C LEU A 193 -0.55 -20.65 8.16
N GLY A 194 -1.29 -19.59 8.43
CA GLY A 194 -1.32 -18.94 9.73
C GLY A 194 -0.05 -18.19 10.12
N THR A 195 0.91 -18.03 9.21
CA THR A 195 2.17 -17.32 9.44
C THR A 195 1.93 -15.90 9.97
N MET A 196 0.87 -15.24 9.51
CA MET A 196 0.51 -13.87 9.86
C MET A 196 -0.63 -13.76 10.89
N LYS A 197 -1.14 -14.88 11.44
CA LYS A 197 -2.32 -14.87 12.32
C LYS A 197 -2.17 -13.96 13.54
N ALA A 198 -0.96 -13.87 14.12
CA ALA A 198 -0.67 -13.01 15.26
C ALA A 198 -0.81 -11.51 14.99
N GLN A 199 -0.80 -11.10 13.71
CA GLN A 199 -0.95 -9.71 13.30
C GLN A 199 -2.42 -9.32 13.03
N LEU A 200 -3.35 -10.28 12.97
CA LEU A 200 -4.76 -10.03 12.67
C LEU A 200 -5.44 -9.10 13.67
N PRO A 201 -5.24 -9.24 14.99
CA PRO A 201 -5.84 -8.30 15.95
C PRO A 201 -5.41 -6.86 15.69
N TRP A 202 -4.12 -6.64 15.43
CA TRP A 202 -3.61 -5.33 15.06
C TRP A 202 -4.21 -4.82 13.74
N ALA A 203 -4.33 -5.70 12.73
CA ALA A 203 -4.86 -5.35 11.43
C ALA A 203 -6.33 -4.93 11.47
N LEU A 204 -7.11 -5.54 12.35
CA LEU A 204 -8.57 -5.34 12.48
C LEU A 204 -8.96 -4.31 13.54
N LYS A 205 -8.00 -3.66 14.20
CA LYS A 205 -8.23 -2.76 15.35
C LYS A 205 -9.27 -1.66 15.10
N GLU A 206 -9.38 -1.15 13.88
CA GLU A 206 -10.33 -0.09 13.52
C GLU A 206 -11.74 -0.63 13.15
N ALA A 207 -11.92 -1.94 13.11
CA ALA A 207 -13.24 -2.54 12.97
C ALA A 207 -13.94 -2.63 14.33
N ASP A 208 -15.22 -2.30 14.37
CA ASP A 208 -16.04 -2.45 15.58
C ASP A 208 -16.47 -3.92 15.77
N LEU A 209 -16.59 -4.67 14.69
CA LEU A 209 -16.83 -6.13 14.67
C LEU A 209 -16.05 -6.75 13.52
N ALA A 210 -15.49 -7.94 13.76
CA ALA A 210 -14.78 -8.72 12.75
C ALA A 210 -15.40 -10.11 12.60
N PHE A 211 -15.65 -10.51 11.36
CA PHE A 211 -16.19 -11.83 10.99
C PHE A 211 -15.18 -12.54 10.09
N CYS A 212 -14.66 -13.66 10.56
CA CYS A 212 -13.70 -14.48 9.82
C CYS A 212 -14.38 -15.71 9.22
N HIS A 213 -14.27 -15.88 7.91
CA HIS A 213 -14.65 -17.15 7.27
C HIS A 213 -13.50 -18.16 7.49
N THR A 214 -13.79 -19.23 8.23
CA THR A 214 -12.78 -20.16 8.76
C THR A 214 -12.60 -21.43 7.94
N ALA A 215 -13.40 -21.65 6.89
CA ALA A 215 -13.31 -22.88 6.10
C ALA A 215 -11.93 -23.01 5.41
N GLY A 216 -11.28 -24.14 5.62
CA GLY A 216 -9.98 -24.46 5.03
C GLY A 216 -8.79 -23.76 5.68
N LEU A 217 -8.92 -23.33 6.94
CA LEU A 217 -7.81 -22.86 7.76
C LEU A 217 -7.21 -24.00 8.57
N ASP A 218 -5.87 -24.03 8.65
CA ASP A 218 -5.11 -24.99 9.46
C ASP A 218 -4.83 -24.47 10.89
N TRP A 219 -5.46 -23.35 11.28
CA TRP A 219 -5.27 -22.69 12.56
C TRP A 219 -6.59 -22.18 13.15
N ASP A 220 -6.64 -22.01 14.48
CA ASP A 220 -7.82 -21.54 15.19
C ASP A 220 -7.97 -20.01 15.08
N ALA A 221 -8.97 -19.57 14.30
CA ALA A 221 -9.24 -18.15 14.10
C ALA A 221 -9.86 -17.49 15.35
N ALA A 222 -10.63 -18.21 16.15
CA ALA A 222 -11.20 -17.67 17.39
C ALA A 222 -10.09 -17.34 18.38
N GLN A 223 -9.14 -18.26 18.56
CA GLN A 223 -7.96 -18.03 19.39
C GLN A 223 -7.11 -16.85 18.89
N ALA A 224 -6.88 -16.77 17.58
CA ALA A 224 -6.06 -15.71 16.99
C ALA A 224 -6.70 -14.32 17.14
N LEU A 225 -8.04 -14.23 17.16
CA LEU A 225 -8.80 -12.99 17.26
C LEU A 225 -9.24 -12.63 18.69
N GLU A 226 -9.00 -13.50 19.67
CA GLU A 226 -9.32 -13.28 21.09
C GLU A 226 -8.90 -11.87 21.61
N PRO A 227 -7.71 -11.33 21.24
CA PRO A 227 -7.30 -9.99 21.68
C PRO A 227 -8.18 -8.84 21.22
N LEU A 228 -9.09 -9.05 20.26
CA LEU A 228 -10.07 -8.02 19.86
C LEU A 228 -11.26 -7.89 20.82
N GLY A 229 -11.39 -8.82 21.75
CA GLY A 229 -12.55 -8.94 22.64
C GLY A 229 -13.71 -9.59 21.90
N ALA A 230 -14.16 -10.73 22.35
CA ALA A 230 -15.36 -11.41 21.85
C ALA A 230 -16.64 -10.70 22.32
#